data_d76707feb127595ebdb868a3640f89ec
#
_entry.id   d76707feb127595ebdb868a3640f89ec
#
_cell.length_a   1.000
_cell.length_b   1.000
_cell.length_c   1.000
_cell.angle_alpha   90.00
_cell.angle_beta   90.00
_cell.angle_gamma   90.00
#
_symmetry.space_group_name_H-M   'P 1'
#
loop_
_entity.id
_entity.type
_entity.pdbx_description
1 polymer ?
#
loop_
_entity_poly.entity_id
_entity_poly.type
_entity_poly.pdbx_seq_one_letter_code
_entity_poly.pdbx_strand_id
1 'polypeptide(L)'
;MGEALKECGLPREEFFITTKVWISNAGYEKAKVSIEASLKALQTEYIDLLLIHQPFGDYYGTYRAMEEAYKAGKIRAIGVSNFGPDRYIDIEKFSEIKPAVNQIETHVFQQQRVAKEYMKKYGCQIESWGPFAEGKNDIFHNPILTRIGQKYSKTAAQVALRFLLQSDVVIIPKSTHKDRMEQNFSIFDFVLSEDDMSEIEKLDGGESLFFSHYDP
;
A
#
# COMPACT_ATOMS: atom_id res chain seq x y z
N MET A 1 10.02 -1.57 -16.44
CA MET A 1 9.53 -0.28 -15.88
C MET A 1 10.49 0.86 -16.20
N GLY A 2 11.80 0.75 -15.94
CA GLY A 2 12.76 1.81 -16.26
C GLY A 2 12.76 2.25 -17.74
N GLU A 3 12.63 1.31 -18.67
CA GLU A 3 12.46 1.61 -20.09
C GLU A 3 11.17 2.39 -20.36
N ALA A 4 10.04 1.94 -19.80
CA ALA A 4 8.76 2.61 -19.95
C ALA A 4 8.76 4.04 -19.38
N LEU A 5 9.47 4.29 -18.27
CA LEU A 5 9.65 5.62 -17.71
C LEU A 5 10.41 6.56 -18.65
N LYS A 6 11.40 6.03 -19.38
CA LYS A 6 12.12 6.83 -20.39
C LYS A 6 11.29 7.07 -21.64
N GLU A 7 10.56 6.04 -22.09
CA GLU A 7 9.78 6.10 -23.33
C GLU A 7 8.56 7.00 -23.23
N CYS A 8 7.98 7.19 -22.02
CA CYS A 8 6.80 8.04 -21.83
C CYS A 8 7.07 9.55 -22.00
N GLY A 9 8.35 9.98 -21.93
CA GLY A 9 8.76 11.35 -22.16
C GLY A 9 8.36 12.36 -21.09
N LEU A 10 7.81 11.91 -19.96
CA LEU A 10 7.50 12.78 -18.83
C LEU A 10 8.70 12.93 -17.89
N PRO A 11 8.86 14.08 -17.21
CA PRO A 11 9.91 14.28 -16.22
C PRO A 11 9.83 13.26 -15.08
N ARG A 12 10.99 12.85 -14.52
CA ARG A 12 11.07 11.86 -13.43
C ARG A 12 10.22 12.24 -12.20
N GLU A 13 10.15 13.50 -11.90
CA GLU A 13 9.41 14.07 -10.77
C GLU A 13 7.87 13.94 -10.89
N GLU A 14 7.36 13.70 -12.08
CA GLU A 14 5.92 13.41 -12.29
C GLU A 14 5.52 12.00 -11.86
N PHE A 15 6.50 11.16 -11.51
CA PHE A 15 6.26 9.79 -11.06
C PHE A 15 6.59 9.61 -9.59
N PHE A 16 5.67 8.98 -8.87
CA PHE A 16 5.93 8.45 -7.53
C PHE A 16 6.21 6.96 -7.64
N ILE A 17 7.49 6.58 -7.51
CA ILE A 17 7.94 5.20 -7.71
C ILE A 17 8.11 4.51 -6.37
N THR A 18 7.34 3.43 -6.16
CA THR A 18 7.47 2.55 -5.01
C THR A 18 8.08 1.22 -5.43
N THR A 19 9.05 0.73 -4.65
CA THR A 19 9.54 -0.66 -4.76
C THR A 19 9.81 -1.24 -3.37
N LYS A 20 10.21 -2.51 -3.31
CA LYS A 20 10.34 -3.25 -2.05
C LYS A 20 11.62 -4.07 -2.02
N VAL A 21 12.19 -4.23 -0.82
CA VAL A 21 13.25 -5.20 -0.54
C VAL A 21 12.58 -6.54 -0.22
N TRP A 22 12.86 -7.55 -1.06
CA TRP A 22 12.30 -8.90 -0.86
C TRP A 22 13.05 -9.67 0.24
N ILE A 23 12.41 -10.68 0.84
CA ILE A 23 12.93 -11.49 1.97
C ILE A 23 14.32 -12.05 1.70
N SER A 24 14.60 -12.56 0.48
CA SER A 24 15.92 -13.11 0.14
C SER A 24 17.05 -12.10 0.22
N ASN A 25 16.71 -10.81 0.19
CA ASN A 25 17.62 -9.68 0.29
C ASN A 25 17.60 -9.03 1.69
N ALA A 26 16.99 -9.70 2.68
CA ALA A 26 16.97 -9.21 4.05
C ALA A 26 18.36 -9.22 4.66
N GLY A 27 18.62 -8.23 5.54
CA GLY A 27 19.91 -7.98 6.18
C GLY A 27 20.67 -6.82 5.53
N TYR A 28 21.53 -6.20 6.32
CA TYR A 28 22.17 -4.92 5.96
C TYR A 28 22.90 -4.95 4.61
N GLU A 29 23.86 -5.88 4.42
CA GLU A 29 24.67 -5.92 3.19
C GLU A 29 23.85 -6.30 1.96
N LYS A 30 22.95 -7.28 2.10
CA LYS A 30 22.09 -7.71 0.98
C LYS A 30 21.11 -6.60 0.57
N ALA A 31 20.55 -5.88 1.53
CA ALA A 31 19.64 -4.77 1.26
C ALA A 31 20.34 -3.63 0.53
N LYS A 32 21.59 -3.29 0.87
CA LYS A 32 22.39 -2.29 0.13
C LYS A 32 22.56 -2.69 -1.34
N VAL A 33 22.93 -3.94 -1.59
CA VAL A 33 23.04 -4.45 -2.97
C VAL A 33 21.71 -4.41 -3.70
N SER A 34 20.62 -4.78 -3.03
CA SER A 34 19.26 -4.78 -3.60
C SER A 34 18.76 -3.37 -3.94
N ILE A 35 19.09 -2.37 -3.12
CA ILE A 35 18.76 -0.97 -3.38
C ILE A 35 19.47 -0.48 -4.64
N GLU A 36 20.76 -0.71 -4.78
CA GLU A 36 21.51 -0.31 -5.97
C GLU A 36 21.01 -1.03 -7.24
N ALA A 37 20.68 -2.31 -7.12
CA ALA A 37 20.09 -3.08 -8.22
C ALA A 37 18.73 -2.52 -8.63
N SER A 38 17.90 -2.09 -7.67
CA SER A 38 16.61 -1.47 -7.93
C SER A 38 16.74 -0.13 -8.65
N LEU A 39 17.63 0.75 -8.21
CA LEU A 39 17.93 2.02 -8.87
C LEU A 39 18.40 1.80 -10.32
N LYS A 40 19.30 0.85 -10.52
CA LYS A 40 19.79 0.49 -11.86
C LYS A 40 18.68 -0.05 -12.75
N ALA A 41 17.84 -0.96 -12.25
CA ALA A 41 16.73 -1.57 -13.01
C ALA A 41 15.62 -0.55 -13.35
N LEU A 42 15.36 0.39 -12.44
CA LEU A 42 14.43 1.50 -12.64
C LEU A 42 15.02 2.62 -13.49
N GLN A 43 16.33 2.62 -13.72
CA GLN A 43 17.06 3.65 -14.48
C GLN A 43 16.83 5.06 -13.93
N THR A 44 16.87 5.19 -12.62
CA THR A 44 16.64 6.45 -11.88
C THR A 44 17.69 6.64 -10.79
N GLU A 45 17.94 7.88 -10.40
CA GLU A 45 18.87 8.22 -9.33
C GLU A 45 18.25 8.09 -7.93
N TYR A 46 16.90 8.11 -7.85
CA TYR A 46 16.19 8.00 -6.59
C TYR A 46 14.89 7.20 -6.69
N ILE A 47 14.46 6.64 -5.57
CA ILE A 47 13.17 5.97 -5.35
C ILE A 47 12.33 6.85 -4.43
N ASP A 48 11.05 7.07 -4.74
CA ASP A 48 10.18 7.90 -3.90
C ASP A 48 9.81 7.19 -2.61
N LEU A 49 9.49 5.88 -2.68
CA LEU A 49 9.18 5.09 -1.49
C LEU A 49 9.80 3.69 -1.60
N LEU A 50 10.60 3.32 -0.62
CA LEU A 50 11.12 1.96 -0.48
C LEU A 50 10.53 1.27 0.76
N LEU A 51 10.01 0.06 0.57
CA LEU A 51 9.40 -0.73 1.64
C LEU A 51 10.19 -2.02 1.93
N ILE A 52 10.22 -2.44 3.19
CA ILE A 52 10.47 -3.85 3.49
C ILE A 52 9.23 -4.64 3.10
N HIS A 53 9.37 -5.65 2.23
CA HIS A 53 8.20 -6.34 1.65
C HIS A 53 7.45 -7.23 2.65
N GLN A 54 8.18 -7.89 3.56
CA GLN A 54 7.63 -8.82 4.54
C GLN A 54 8.37 -8.70 5.87
N PRO A 55 7.71 -8.90 7.01
CA PRO A 55 8.29 -8.79 8.34
C PRO A 55 9.08 -10.04 8.74
N PHE A 56 9.94 -10.56 7.85
CA PHE A 56 10.73 -11.77 8.06
C PHE A 56 12.22 -11.53 7.87
N GLY A 57 13.03 -12.39 8.51
CA GLY A 57 14.49 -12.31 8.47
C GLY A 57 15.04 -11.11 9.23
N ASP A 58 16.24 -10.65 8.86
CA ASP A 58 16.86 -9.47 9.48
C ASP A 58 16.29 -8.17 8.90
N TYR A 59 15.06 -7.84 9.27
CA TYR A 59 14.43 -6.58 8.86
C TYR A 59 15.07 -5.35 9.55
N TYR A 60 15.69 -5.48 10.71
CA TYR A 60 16.44 -4.38 11.33
C TYR A 60 17.69 -3.99 10.53
N GLY A 61 18.50 -4.99 10.11
CA GLY A 61 19.64 -4.73 9.23
C GLY A 61 19.18 -4.15 7.89
N THR A 62 18.10 -4.67 7.33
CA THR A 62 17.47 -4.14 6.11
C THR A 62 17.09 -2.68 6.30
N TYR A 63 16.41 -2.35 7.40
CA TYR A 63 15.94 -0.99 7.66
C TYR A 63 17.09 -0.01 7.82
N ARG A 64 18.18 -0.39 8.52
CA ARG A 64 19.40 0.44 8.63
C ARG A 64 20.01 0.75 7.27
N ALA A 65 20.07 -0.23 6.36
CA ALA A 65 20.53 0.02 4.99
C ALA A 65 19.63 1.01 4.24
N MET A 66 18.30 0.95 4.46
CA MET A 66 17.35 1.90 3.91
C MET A 66 17.53 3.31 4.49
N GLU A 67 17.79 3.44 5.80
CA GLU A 67 18.09 4.73 6.45
C GLU A 67 19.35 5.38 5.88
N GLU A 68 20.40 4.60 5.62
CA GLU A 68 21.59 5.11 4.96
C GLU A 68 21.32 5.61 3.53
N ALA A 69 20.57 4.84 2.75
CA ALA A 69 20.19 5.21 1.40
C ALA A 69 19.27 6.46 1.39
N TYR A 70 18.40 6.61 2.39
CA TYR A 70 17.60 7.82 2.60
C TYR A 70 18.50 9.03 2.88
N LYS A 71 19.44 8.92 3.83
CA LYS A 71 20.41 10.00 4.15
C LYS A 71 21.28 10.36 2.95
N ALA A 72 21.58 9.40 2.09
CA ALA A 72 22.32 9.61 0.84
C ALA A 72 21.48 10.20 -0.31
N GLY A 73 20.18 10.46 -0.09
CA GLY A 73 19.28 11.02 -1.11
C GLY A 73 18.82 10.03 -2.19
N LYS A 74 19.16 8.74 -2.05
CA LYS A 74 18.73 7.68 -2.98
C LYS A 74 17.29 7.23 -2.79
N ILE A 75 16.73 7.49 -1.61
CA ILE A 75 15.34 7.17 -1.24
C ILE A 75 14.74 8.40 -0.60
N ARG A 76 13.52 8.80 -1.00
CA ARG A 76 12.83 9.98 -0.47
C ARG A 76 11.96 9.66 0.74
N ALA A 77 11.41 8.44 0.81
CA ALA A 77 10.66 7.93 1.96
C ALA A 77 10.91 6.44 2.14
N ILE A 78 10.94 5.99 3.39
CA ILE A 78 11.07 4.59 3.75
C ILE A 78 9.85 4.12 4.54
N GLY A 79 9.52 2.86 4.40
CA GLY A 79 8.40 2.25 5.10
C GLY A 79 8.50 0.74 5.15
N VAL A 80 7.41 0.13 5.53
CA VAL A 80 7.30 -1.32 5.71
C VAL A 80 6.05 -1.85 5.02
N SER A 81 5.97 -3.17 4.85
CA SER A 81 4.78 -3.83 4.32
C SER A 81 4.51 -5.10 5.12
N ASN A 82 3.23 -5.36 5.39
CA ASN A 82 2.74 -6.50 6.16
C ASN A 82 3.21 -6.54 7.62
N PHE A 83 3.57 -5.40 8.19
CA PHE A 83 3.91 -5.31 9.61
C PHE A 83 2.63 -5.17 10.44
N GLY A 84 2.35 -6.17 11.28
CA GLY A 84 1.32 -6.05 12.32
C GLY A 84 1.69 -4.95 13.33
N PRO A 85 0.71 -4.50 14.16
CA PRO A 85 0.96 -3.42 15.12
C PRO A 85 2.14 -3.64 16.05
N ASP A 86 2.38 -4.87 16.49
CA ASP A 86 3.50 -5.28 17.34
C ASP A 86 4.86 -5.05 16.67
N ARG A 87 5.05 -5.58 15.48
CA ARG A 87 6.29 -5.44 14.70
C ARG A 87 6.49 -4.02 14.18
N TYR A 88 5.39 -3.34 13.86
CA TYR A 88 5.47 -1.94 13.46
C TYR A 88 5.97 -1.06 14.62
N ILE A 89 5.41 -1.21 15.82
CA ILE A 89 5.84 -0.44 17.00
C ILE A 89 7.31 -0.72 17.31
N ASP A 90 7.73 -1.97 17.15
CA ASP A 90 9.11 -2.38 17.39
C ASP A 90 10.07 -1.64 16.45
N ILE A 91 9.84 -1.70 15.13
CA ILE A 91 10.70 -0.98 14.17
C ILE A 91 10.58 0.55 14.34
N GLU A 92 9.40 1.08 14.65
CA GLU A 92 9.18 2.51 14.91
C GLU A 92 10.03 2.99 16.08
N LYS A 93 10.08 2.23 17.18
CA LYS A 93 10.83 2.62 18.39
C LYS A 93 12.34 2.60 18.20
N PHE A 94 12.86 1.65 17.43
CA PHE A 94 14.30 1.42 17.29
C PHE A 94 14.92 2.03 16.03
N SER A 95 14.11 2.57 15.11
CA SER A 95 14.61 3.29 13.94
C SER A 95 14.85 4.77 14.22
N GLU A 96 15.84 5.36 13.55
CA GLU A 96 16.10 6.80 13.57
C GLU A 96 15.08 7.53 12.67
N ILE A 97 14.88 7.03 11.46
CA ILE A 97 13.91 7.53 10.49
C ILE A 97 12.67 6.65 10.56
N LYS A 98 11.54 7.24 10.94
CA LYS A 98 10.30 6.49 11.16
C LYS A 98 9.70 5.99 9.85
N PRO A 99 9.04 4.79 9.85
CA PRO A 99 8.33 4.33 8.68
C PRO A 99 7.20 5.29 8.30
N ALA A 100 7.27 5.87 7.09
CA ALA A 100 6.25 6.77 6.59
C ALA A 100 4.97 6.04 6.18
N VAL A 101 5.12 4.80 5.70
CA VAL A 101 4.04 3.97 5.16
C VAL A 101 4.14 2.55 5.72
N ASN A 102 2.99 1.96 6.05
CA ASN A 102 2.83 0.52 6.19
C ASN A 102 1.83 0.04 5.13
N GLN A 103 2.31 -0.71 4.13
CA GLN A 103 1.47 -1.26 3.08
C GLN A 103 0.94 -2.63 3.51
N ILE A 104 -0.35 -2.72 3.82
CA ILE A 104 -0.99 -3.93 4.36
C ILE A 104 -2.24 -4.30 3.58
N GLU A 105 -2.66 -5.57 3.65
CA GLU A 105 -3.95 -6.00 3.14
C GLU A 105 -5.05 -5.11 3.69
N THR A 106 -5.73 -4.35 2.80
CA THR A 106 -6.83 -3.50 3.23
C THR A 106 -7.88 -3.40 2.14
N HIS A 107 -9.09 -3.82 2.44
CA HIS A 107 -10.26 -3.77 1.56
C HIS A 107 -11.53 -3.79 2.40
N VAL A 108 -12.71 -3.75 1.79
CA VAL A 108 -13.99 -3.69 2.50
C VAL A 108 -14.25 -4.88 3.45
N PHE A 109 -13.61 -6.03 3.21
CA PHE A 109 -13.75 -7.24 4.06
C PHE A 109 -12.64 -7.39 5.10
N GLN A 110 -11.57 -6.60 5.01
CA GLN A 110 -10.47 -6.52 5.97
C GLN A 110 -10.07 -5.04 6.12
N GLN A 111 -10.69 -4.36 7.07
CA GLN A 111 -10.59 -2.89 7.17
C GLN A 111 -9.46 -2.40 8.06
N GLN A 112 -8.71 -3.33 8.66
CA GLN A 112 -7.52 -3.02 9.48
C GLN A 112 -7.77 -2.03 10.62
N ARG A 113 -8.90 -2.11 11.31
CA ARG A 113 -9.33 -1.14 12.35
C ARG A 113 -8.26 -0.93 13.42
N VAL A 114 -7.73 -2.03 13.98
CA VAL A 114 -6.69 -1.96 15.01
C VAL A 114 -5.39 -1.38 14.45
N ALA A 115 -4.95 -1.83 13.27
CA ALA A 115 -3.74 -1.31 12.66
C ALA A 115 -3.87 0.19 12.36
N LYS A 116 -5.03 0.67 11.89
CA LYS A 116 -5.31 2.10 11.65
C LYS A 116 -5.10 2.96 12.89
N GLU A 117 -5.58 2.51 14.05
CA GLU A 117 -5.40 3.24 15.31
C GLU A 117 -3.92 3.42 15.66
N TYR A 118 -3.13 2.33 15.53
CA TYR A 118 -1.70 2.39 15.79
C TYR A 118 -0.96 3.25 14.75
N MET A 119 -1.24 3.05 13.46
CA MET A 119 -0.59 3.84 12.41
C MET A 119 -0.89 5.32 12.57
N LYS A 120 -2.14 5.69 12.84
CA LYS A 120 -2.55 7.08 13.11
C LYS A 120 -1.82 7.66 14.32
N LYS A 121 -1.68 6.89 15.41
CA LYS A 121 -0.98 7.32 16.63
C LYS A 121 0.48 7.68 16.37
N TYR A 122 1.14 6.98 15.45
CA TYR A 122 2.56 7.16 15.14
C TYR A 122 2.81 7.93 13.84
N GLY A 123 1.78 8.47 13.20
CA GLY A 123 1.90 9.27 11.98
C GLY A 123 2.34 8.47 10.76
N CYS A 124 2.05 7.16 10.73
CA CYS A 124 2.32 6.28 9.62
C CYS A 124 1.07 6.13 8.74
N GLN A 125 1.22 6.28 7.43
CA GLN A 125 0.14 6.13 6.47
C GLN A 125 -0.09 4.65 6.15
N ILE A 126 -1.35 4.20 6.16
CA ILE A 126 -1.71 2.89 5.59
C ILE A 126 -1.84 3.02 4.08
N GLU A 127 -1.19 2.12 3.37
CA GLU A 127 -1.37 1.89 1.94
C GLU A 127 -1.97 0.49 1.72
N SER A 128 -3.04 0.41 0.95
CA SER A 128 -3.75 -0.84 0.67
C SER A 128 -3.06 -1.63 -0.44
N TRP A 129 -2.58 -2.84 -0.15
CA TRP A 129 -2.49 -3.82 -1.20
C TRP A 129 -3.78 -4.65 -1.26
N GLY A 130 -4.14 -5.12 -2.46
CA GLY A 130 -5.38 -5.87 -2.67
C GLY A 130 -6.68 -5.08 -2.43
N PRO A 131 -6.82 -3.80 -2.85
CA PRO A 131 -8.01 -2.98 -2.54
C PRO A 131 -9.32 -3.59 -3.05
N PHE A 132 -9.23 -4.52 -4.00
CA PHE A 132 -10.35 -5.31 -4.51
C PHE A 132 -10.39 -6.74 -3.99
N ALA A 133 -9.68 -7.07 -2.89
CA ALA A 133 -9.57 -8.44 -2.37
C ALA A 133 -9.26 -9.49 -3.46
N GLU A 134 -8.57 -9.09 -4.54
CA GLU A 134 -8.30 -9.91 -5.75
C GLU A 134 -9.56 -10.58 -6.33
N GLY A 135 -10.71 -9.94 -6.20
CA GLY A 135 -11.99 -10.46 -6.67
C GLY A 135 -12.68 -11.44 -5.73
N LYS A 136 -12.07 -11.76 -4.57
CA LYS A 136 -12.69 -12.66 -3.58
C LYS A 136 -14.00 -12.08 -3.03
N ASN A 137 -14.83 -12.96 -2.49
CA ASN A 137 -16.15 -12.64 -1.92
C ASN A 137 -17.04 -11.85 -2.89
N ASP A 138 -16.84 -12.08 -4.21
CA ASP A 138 -17.60 -11.44 -5.29
C ASP A 138 -17.71 -9.92 -5.13
N ILE A 139 -16.60 -9.26 -4.76
CA ILE A 139 -16.55 -7.84 -4.43
C ILE A 139 -17.17 -6.96 -5.51
N PHE A 140 -17.01 -7.33 -6.79
CA PHE A 140 -17.50 -6.53 -7.93
C PHE A 140 -19.01 -6.60 -8.12
N HIS A 141 -19.69 -7.60 -7.53
CA HIS A 141 -21.14 -7.77 -7.57
C HIS A 141 -21.74 -7.80 -6.15
N ASN A 142 -20.96 -7.44 -5.14
CA ASN A 142 -21.47 -7.38 -3.77
C ASN A 142 -22.72 -6.51 -3.70
N PRO A 143 -23.85 -7.03 -3.16
CA PRO A 143 -25.15 -6.33 -3.22
C PRO A 143 -25.14 -4.99 -2.48
N ILE A 144 -24.40 -4.86 -1.39
CA ILE A 144 -24.29 -3.60 -0.62
C ILE A 144 -23.55 -2.57 -1.46
N LEU A 145 -22.36 -2.91 -1.99
CA LEU A 145 -21.55 -2.01 -2.81
C LEU A 145 -22.27 -1.61 -4.09
N THR A 146 -22.95 -2.55 -4.74
CA THR A 146 -23.72 -2.30 -5.96
C THR A 146 -24.89 -1.35 -5.71
N ARG A 147 -25.66 -1.56 -4.65
CA ARG A 147 -26.78 -0.70 -4.28
C ARG A 147 -26.35 0.72 -3.91
N ILE A 148 -25.24 0.81 -3.15
CA ILE A 148 -24.65 2.13 -2.83
C ILE A 148 -24.16 2.81 -4.12
N GLY A 149 -23.50 2.07 -5.01
CA GLY A 149 -23.00 2.59 -6.28
C GLY A 149 -24.12 3.19 -7.15
N GLN A 150 -25.30 2.57 -7.19
CA GLN A 150 -26.45 3.08 -7.92
C GLN A 150 -26.86 4.50 -7.52
N LYS A 151 -26.72 4.87 -6.22
CA LYS A 151 -27.02 6.22 -5.74
C LYS A 151 -26.11 7.28 -6.37
N TYR A 152 -24.88 6.92 -6.72
CA TYR A 152 -23.85 7.81 -7.24
C TYR A 152 -23.54 7.60 -8.72
N SER A 153 -24.25 6.71 -9.40
CA SER A 153 -23.94 6.26 -10.76
C SER A 153 -22.50 5.69 -10.87
N LYS A 154 -22.09 4.92 -9.86
CA LYS A 154 -20.77 4.30 -9.75
C LYS A 154 -20.86 2.78 -9.65
N THR A 155 -19.77 2.10 -10.02
CA THR A 155 -19.63 0.65 -9.88
C THR A 155 -19.31 0.26 -8.43
N ALA A 156 -19.53 -1.01 -8.06
CA ALA A 156 -19.12 -1.56 -6.77
C ALA A 156 -17.61 -1.37 -6.53
N ALA A 157 -16.77 -1.51 -7.56
CA ALA A 157 -15.33 -1.26 -7.50
C ALA A 157 -15.02 0.19 -7.10
N GLN A 158 -15.68 1.17 -7.73
CA GLN A 158 -15.47 2.58 -7.39
C GLN A 158 -15.94 2.91 -5.96
N VAL A 159 -17.04 2.30 -5.51
CA VAL A 159 -17.50 2.42 -4.12
C VAL A 159 -16.47 1.85 -3.15
N ALA A 160 -15.92 0.67 -3.42
CA ALA A 160 -14.89 0.06 -2.58
C ALA A 160 -13.64 0.93 -2.48
N LEU A 161 -13.14 1.47 -3.60
CA LEU A 161 -12.01 2.40 -3.60
C LEU A 161 -12.32 3.69 -2.85
N ARG A 162 -13.51 4.26 -3.07
CA ARG A 162 -13.92 5.50 -2.40
C ARG A 162 -14.04 5.32 -0.90
N PHE A 163 -14.56 4.18 -0.45
CA PHE A 163 -14.61 3.82 0.97
C PHE A 163 -13.21 3.81 1.61
N LEU A 164 -12.24 3.17 0.97
CA LEU A 164 -10.85 3.15 1.45
C LEU A 164 -10.25 4.55 1.50
N LEU A 165 -10.43 5.34 0.44
CA LEU A 165 -9.96 6.72 0.37
C LEU A 165 -10.56 7.59 1.49
N GLN A 166 -11.88 7.51 1.73
CA GLN A 166 -12.53 8.24 2.82
C GLN A 166 -12.16 7.70 4.21
N SER A 167 -11.64 6.49 4.29
CA SER A 167 -11.09 5.89 5.51
C SER A 167 -9.60 6.23 5.71
N ASP A 168 -9.07 7.24 5.00
CA ASP A 168 -7.67 7.68 5.08
C ASP A 168 -6.66 6.56 4.71
N VAL A 169 -6.98 5.77 3.69
CA VAL A 169 -6.12 4.72 3.16
C VAL A 169 -5.67 5.08 1.75
N VAL A 170 -4.37 5.07 1.50
CA VAL A 170 -3.81 5.18 0.15
C VAL A 170 -4.12 3.90 -0.62
N ILE A 171 -4.57 4.05 -1.86
CA ILE A 171 -4.99 2.92 -2.71
C ILE A 171 -4.14 2.85 -3.97
N ILE A 172 -3.74 1.63 -4.35
CA ILE A 172 -2.93 1.35 -5.54
C ILE A 172 -3.60 0.29 -6.43
N PRO A 173 -4.81 0.54 -6.96
CA PRO A 173 -5.52 -0.43 -7.77
C PRO A 173 -4.79 -0.69 -9.10
N LYS A 174 -4.60 -1.96 -9.45
CA LYS A 174 -3.95 -2.37 -10.70
C LYS A 174 -4.97 -2.80 -11.75
N SER A 175 -4.82 -2.35 -12.97
CA SER A 175 -5.50 -2.91 -14.14
C SER A 175 -4.58 -2.94 -15.36
N THR A 176 -4.88 -3.83 -16.31
CA THR A 176 -4.30 -3.86 -17.67
C THR A 176 -5.31 -3.37 -18.72
N HIS A 177 -6.54 -3.06 -18.32
CA HIS A 177 -7.60 -2.56 -19.17
C HIS A 177 -7.75 -1.04 -18.98
N LYS A 178 -7.66 -0.30 -20.06
CA LYS A 178 -7.71 1.17 -20.06
C LYS A 178 -8.99 1.71 -19.40
N ASP A 179 -10.14 1.17 -19.79
CA ASP A 179 -11.44 1.53 -19.24
C ASP A 179 -11.53 1.35 -17.71
N ARG A 180 -10.95 0.26 -17.20
CA ARG A 180 -10.88 0.02 -15.75
C ARG A 180 -9.90 0.96 -15.05
N MET A 181 -8.79 1.32 -15.70
CA MET A 181 -7.87 2.33 -15.15
C MET A 181 -8.57 3.69 -15.03
N GLU A 182 -9.34 4.10 -16.05
CA GLU A 182 -10.15 5.32 -16.02
C GLU A 182 -11.21 5.26 -14.92
N GLN A 183 -11.92 4.13 -14.77
CA GLN A 183 -12.90 3.94 -13.69
C GLN A 183 -12.24 4.00 -12.29
N ASN A 184 -11.09 3.35 -12.10
CA ASN A 184 -10.36 3.37 -10.83
C ASN A 184 -9.92 4.79 -10.44
N PHE A 185 -9.65 5.63 -11.42
CA PHE A 185 -9.28 7.04 -11.20
C PHE A 185 -10.51 7.94 -10.99
N SER A 186 -11.68 7.56 -11.51
CA SER A 186 -12.94 8.35 -11.45
C SER A 186 -13.68 8.12 -10.12
N ILE A 187 -12.98 8.39 -9.00
CA ILE A 187 -13.51 8.21 -7.63
C ILE A 187 -13.46 9.50 -6.80
N PHE A 188 -12.99 10.61 -7.37
CA PHE A 188 -12.83 11.88 -6.66
C PHE A 188 -14.03 12.81 -6.83
N ASP A 189 -14.98 12.48 -7.70
CA ASP A 189 -16.14 13.27 -8.07
C ASP A 189 -17.41 12.95 -7.26
N PHE A 190 -17.32 12.08 -6.25
CA PHE A 190 -18.43 11.75 -5.35
C PHE A 190 -17.91 11.47 -3.94
N VAL A 191 -18.82 11.55 -2.96
CA VAL A 191 -18.53 11.29 -1.55
C VAL A 191 -19.60 10.35 -1.00
N LEU A 192 -19.19 9.26 -0.36
CA LEU A 192 -20.10 8.35 0.34
C LEU A 192 -20.65 9.05 1.58
N SER A 193 -21.96 8.92 1.83
CA SER A 193 -22.57 9.41 3.06
C SER A 193 -22.10 8.62 4.29
N GLU A 194 -22.31 9.18 5.50
CA GLU A 194 -22.02 8.48 6.76
C GLU A 194 -22.77 7.15 6.87
N ASP A 195 -24.04 7.11 6.42
CA ASP A 195 -24.83 5.88 6.40
C ASP A 195 -24.22 4.83 5.44
N ASP A 196 -23.77 5.26 4.25
CA ASP A 196 -23.11 4.36 3.30
C ASP A 196 -21.78 3.83 3.84
N MET A 197 -20.98 4.69 4.48
CA MET A 197 -19.73 4.29 5.15
C MET A 197 -20.03 3.27 6.25
N SER A 198 -21.00 3.55 7.12
CA SER A 198 -21.40 2.66 8.23
C SER A 198 -21.94 1.32 7.73
N GLU A 199 -22.59 1.30 6.57
CA GLU A 199 -23.06 0.05 5.98
C GLU A 199 -21.91 -0.80 5.41
N ILE A 200 -20.94 -0.17 4.74
CA ILE A 200 -19.75 -0.86 4.23
C ILE A 200 -18.87 -1.35 5.40
N GLU A 201 -18.79 -0.61 6.49
CA GLU A 201 -18.06 -1.03 7.69
C GLU A 201 -18.53 -2.38 8.26
N LYS A 202 -19.79 -2.76 8.04
CA LYS A 202 -20.33 -4.06 8.48
C LYS A 202 -19.85 -5.23 7.65
N LEU A 203 -19.20 -4.98 6.50
CA LEU A 203 -18.59 -6.03 5.68
C LEU A 203 -17.27 -6.54 6.24
N ASP A 204 -16.69 -5.87 7.23
CA ASP A 204 -15.41 -6.22 7.84
C ASP A 204 -15.48 -7.62 8.51
N GLY A 205 -14.73 -8.57 7.98
CA GLY A 205 -14.58 -9.90 8.58
C GLY A 205 -13.50 -9.96 9.65
N GLY A 206 -12.62 -8.95 9.72
CA GLY A 206 -11.52 -8.88 10.68
C GLY A 206 -10.38 -9.89 10.45
N GLU A 207 -10.43 -10.65 9.37
CA GLU A 207 -9.44 -11.69 9.03
C GLU A 207 -8.93 -11.53 7.60
N SER A 208 -7.65 -11.91 7.39
CA SER A 208 -7.06 -11.92 6.06
C SER A 208 -7.78 -12.93 5.15
N LEU A 209 -8.00 -12.54 3.90
CA LEU A 209 -8.50 -13.43 2.85
C LEU A 209 -7.39 -14.18 2.12
N PHE A 210 -6.12 -13.93 2.44
CA PHE A 210 -4.99 -14.45 1.67
C PHE A 210 -4.08 -15.37 2.46
N PHE A 211 -3.51 -14.90 3.55
CA PHE A 211 -2.57 -15.67 4.37
C PHE A 211 -2.50 -15.12 5.80
N SER A 212 -2.00 -15.95 6.70
CA SER A 212 -1.66 -15.55 8.06
C SER A 212 -0.14 -15.50 8.21
N HIS A 213 0.38 -14.43 8.81
CA HIS A 213 1.79 -14.35 9.18
C HIS A 213 2.13 -15.19 10.42
N TYR A 214 1.13 -15.73 11.10
CA TYR A 214 1.30 -16.62 12.26
C TYR A 214 1.26 -18.10 11.87
N ASP A 215 0.74 -18.40 10.69
CA ASP A 215 0.62 -19.75 10.12
C ASP A 215 0.88 -19.64 8.60
N PRO A 216 2.17 -19.56 8.20
CA PRO A 216 2.59 -19.36 6.81
C PRO A 216 2.49 -20.63 5.97
#